data_bb38a3a0c743094b7ab1d220a6c61294
#
_entry.id   bb38a3a0c743094b7ab1d220a6c61294
#
_cell.length_a   1.000
_cell.length_b   1.000
_cell.length_c   1.000
_cell.angle_alpha   90.00
_cell.angle_beta   90.00
_cell.angle_gamma   90.00
#
_symmetry.space_group_name_H-M   'P 1'
#
loop_
_entity.id
_entity.type
_entity.pdbx_description
1 polymer ?
#
loop_
_entity_poly.entity_id
_entity_poly.type
_entity_poly.pdbx_seq_one_letter_code
_entity_poly.pdbx_strand_id
1 'polypeptide(L)'
;MIDMKSRQYQCEQVNYDTFISYPQLDTWAAHSDFQSRISTQIARQVALDRIMIGFNGTSHAYESDFHTNKLLQDVNVGWLEHIRTDASERVMNDVTLTSRNMDNTVAHAGKYANADALVQDARSSLLDEWHKEADDLAVIMGRNLFNSLRLPVLNSISGQNPNAELLAGQLILSSRTIGGLGVFLAPFFPDATMLITSFNNLSIYWQKGSMRRLMKDEPEYNRIATYQSINDAYVVEDYGKCAMVTGLKFADS
;
A
#
# COMPACT_ATOMS: atom_id res chain seq x y z
N MET A 1 13.03 13.47 29.41
CA MET A 1 12.52 14.75 28.88
C MET A 1 11.56 14.41 27.74
N ILE A 2 10.29 14.73 27.86
CA ILE A 2 9.32 14.46 26.79
C ILE A 2 9.44 15.62 25.81
N ASP A 3 9.96 15.36 24.61
CA ASP A 3 10.01 16.34 23.52
C ASP A 3 8.63 16.37 22.84
N MET A 4 7.81 17.35 23.20
CA MET A 4 6.50 17.55 22.56
C MET A 4 6.69 18.36 21.28
N LYS A 5 6.97 17.70 20.16
CA LYS A 5 6.93 18.32 18.84
C LYS A 5 5.48 18.38 18.38
N SER A 6 4.96 19.58 18.13
CA SER A 6 3.66 19.73 17.51
C SER A 6 3.79 19.38 16.03
N ARG A 7 2.93 18.48 15.53
CA ARG A 7 2.81 18.16 14.10
C ARG A 7 1.49 18.71 13.59
N GLN A 8 1.51 19.15 12.36
CA GLN A 8 0.33 19.69 11.69
C GLN A 8 0.07 18.85 10.44
N TYR A 9 -1.21 18.67 10.10
CA TYR A 9 -1.64 18.15 8.84
C TYR A 9 -2.65 19.11 8.21
N GLN A 10 -2.70 19.12 6.90
CA GLN A 10 -3.64 19.93 6.12
C GLN A 10 -4.54 18.97 5.33
N CYS A 11 -5.85 19.22 5.39
CA CYS A 11 -6.79 18.47 4.56
C CYS A 11 -6.90 19.16 3.21
N GLU A 12 -6.59 18.42 2.14
CA GLU A 12 -6.68 18.86 0.76
C GLU A 12 -7.98 18.39 0.12
N GLN A 13 -8.55 19.19 -0.78
CA GLN A 13 -9.78 18.83 -1.46
C GLN A 13 -9.52 17.76 -2.51
N VAL A 14 -10.23 16.64 -2.39
CA VAL A 14 -10.19 15.54 -3.37
C VAL A 14 -11.58 15.37 -3.98
N ASN A 15 -11.64 15.26 -5.30
CA ASN A 15 -12.88 15.07 -6.07
C ASN A 15 -12.97 13.60 -6.51
N TYR A 16 -14.14 13.01 -6.31
CA TYR A 16 -14.48 11.65 -6.73
C TYR A 16 -15.68 11.71 -7.66
N ASP A 17 -15.44 12.12 -8.91
CA ASP A 17 -16.49 12.31 -9.89
C ASP A 17 -16.78 11.01 -10.63
N THR A 18 -18.05 10.68 -10.75
CA THR A 18 -18.50 9.47 -11.43
C THR A 18 -19.67 9.80 -12.37
N PHE A 19 -19.86 8.99 -13.39
CA PHE A 19 -21.03 9.13 -14.26
C PHE A 19 -21.58 7.77 -14.68
N ILE A 20 -22.87 7.76 -15.04
CA ILE A 20 -23.58 6.62 -15.61
C ILE A 20 -24.21 7.09 -16.90
N SER A 21 -23.95 6.40 -18.00
CA SER A 21 -24.58 6.71 -19.28
C SER A 21 -26.06 6.29 -19.31
N TYR A 22 -26.88 6.97 -20.10
CA TYR A 22 -28.30 6.60 -20.26
C TYR A 22 -28.50 5.15 -20.72
N PRO A 23 -27.75 4.62 -21.72
CA PRO A 23 -27.89 3.21 -22.09
C PRO A 23 -27.61 2.23 -20.95
N GLN A 24 -26.64 2.56 -20.07
CA GLN A 24 -26.38 1.76 -18.87
C GLN A 24 -27.54 1.86 -17.88
N LEU A 25 -28.07 3.07 -17.68
CA LEU A 25 -29.22 3.29 -16.81
C LEU A 25 -30.44 2.51 -17.29
N ASP A 26 -30.76 2.57 -18.58
CA ASP A 26 -31.91 1.88 -19.19
C ASP A 26 -31.77 0.35 -19.09
N THR A 27 -30.58 -0.17 -19.33
CA THR A 27 -30.30 -1.61 -19.23
C THR A 27 -30.53 -2.15 -17.81
N TRP A 28 -30.17 -1.35 -16.79
CA TRP A 28 -30.21 -1.78 -15.41
C TRP A 28 -31.44 -1.31 -14.63
N ALA A 29 -32.22 -0.37 -15.17
CA ALA A 29 -33.40 0.21 -14.53
C ALA A 29 -34.46 -0.84 -14.14
N ALA A 30 -34.48 -1.99 -14.82
CA ALA A 30 -35.40 -3.09 -14.51
C ALA A 30 -35.07 -3.83 -13.19
N HIS A 31 -33.87 -3.61 -12.62
CA HIS A 31 -33.45 -4.24 -11.37
C HIS A 31 -33.76 -3.34 -10.17
N SER A 32 -34.58 -3.81 -9.24
CA SER A 32 -35.01 -3.04 -8.05
C SER A 32 -33.87 -2.63 -7.11
N ASP A 33 -32.74 -3.34 -7.14
CA ASP A 33 -31.56 -3.11 -6.30
C ASP A 33 -30.42 -2.33 -7.01
N PHE A 34 -30.68 -1.83 -8.20
CA PHE A 34 -29.70 -1.15 -9.06
C PHE A 34 -28.98 0.01 -8.36
N GLN A 35 -29.74 0.92 -7.74
CA GLN A 35 -29.17 2.10 -7.06
C GLN A 35 -28.25 1.70 -5.89
N SER A 36 -28.62 0.66 -5.14
CA SER A 36 -27.81 0.15 -4.05
C SER A 36 -26.50 -0.47 -4.56
N ARG A 37 -26.55 -1.25 -5.63
CA ARG A 37 -25.37 -1.85 -6.26
C ARG A 37 -24.42 -0.80 -6.79
N ILE A 38 -24.91 0.21 -7.49
CA ILE A 38 -24.06 1.32 -7.98
C ILE A 38 -23.41 2.07 -6.82
N SER A 39 -24.19 2.46 -5.82
CA SER A 39 -23.66 3.15 -4.64
C SER A 39 -22.55 2.34 -3.96
N THR A 40 -22.73 1.02 -3.86
CA THR A 40 -21.70 0.10 -3.30
C THR A 40 -20.45 0.05 -4.18
N GLN A 41 -20.59 -0.01 -5.51
CA GLN A 41 -19.45 -0.01 -6.43
C GLN A 41 -18.68 1.31 -6.38
N ILE A 42 -19.39 2.44 -6.35
CA ILE A 42 -18.75 3.76 -6.21
C ILE A 42 -17.99 3.85 -4.88
N ALA A 43 -18.60 3.44 -3.77
CA ALA A 43 -17.94 3.45 -2.46
C ALA A 43 -16.69 2.56 -2.43
N ARG A 44 -16.76 1.39 -3.09
CA ARG A 44 -15.61 0.50 -3.23
C ARG A 44 -14.49 1.13 -4.05
N GLN A 45 -14.83 1.78 -5.17
CA GLN A 45 -13.82 2.46 -6.00
C GLN A 45 -13.16 3.60 -5.23
N VAL A 46 -13.93 4.44 -4.57
CA VAL A 46 -13.41 5.53 -3.71
C VAL A 46 -12.47 4.98 -2.62
N ALA A 47 -12.80 3.83 -2.02
CA ALA A 47 -11.92 3.20 -1.04
C ALA A 47 -10.61 2.71 -1.66
N LEU A 48 -10.63 2.15 -2.88
CA LEU A 48 -9.43 1.75 -3.62
C LEU A 48 -8.58 2.95 -4.01
N ASP A 49 -9.19 4.04 -4.48
CA ASP A 49 -8.49 5.28 -4.84
C ASP A 49 -7.80 5.88 -3.60
N ARG A 50 -8.46 5.89 -2.45
CA ARG A 50 -7.86 6.32 -1.17
C ARG A 50 -6.66 5.47 -0.78
N ILE A 51 -6.73 4.15 -0.92
CA ILE A 51 -5.59 3.26 -0.66
C ILE A 51 -4.46 3.56 -1.65
N MET A 52 -4.78 3.79 -2.92
CA MET A 52 -3.82 4.11 -3.96
C MET A 52 -3.10 5.43 -3.65
N ILE A 53 -3.83 6.49 -3.32
CA ILE A 53 -3.27 7.78 -2.91
C ILE A 53 -2.42 7.62 -1.64
N GLY A 54 -2.93 6.90 -0.64
CA GLY A 54 -2.23 6.69 0.64
C GLY A 54 -0.84 6.08 0.50
N PHE A 55 -0.65 5.17 -0.46
CA PHE A 55 0.66 4.54 -0.69
C PHE A 55 1.49 5.20 -1.79
N ASN A 56 0.88 5.93 -2.74
CA ASN A 56 1.62 6.47 -3.89
C ASN A 56 1.61 7.99 -3.97
N GLY A 57 0.77 8.69 -3.21
CA GLY A 57 0.67 10.13 -3.24
C GLY A 57 1.97 10.83 -2.82
N THR A 58 2.43 11.76 -3.64
CA THR A 58 3.67 12.51 -3.41
C THR A 58 3.45 14.02 -3.32
N SER A 59 2.34 14.52 -3.86
CA SER A 59 2.04 15.96 -3.90
C SER A 59 0.54 16.18 -4.03
N HIS A 60 0.12 17.44 -3.87
CA HIS A 60 -1.23 17.89 -4.20
C HIS A 60 -1.16 18.89 -5.35
N ALA A 61 -1.78 18.56 -6.49
CA ALA A 61 -1.93 19.44 -7.63
C ALA A 61 -3.35 20.02 -7.66
N TYR A 62 -3.51 21.27 -8.10
CA TYR A 62 -4.82 21.88 -8.26
C TYR A 62 -5.69 21.14 -9.30
N GLU A 63 -5.06 20.69 -10.38
CA GLU A 63 -5.66 19.78 -11.37
C GLU A 63 -4.78 18.54 -11.49
N SER A 64 -5.35 17.38 -11.21
CA SER A 64 -4.66 16.11 -11.31
C SER A 64 -4.59 15.64 -12.77
N ASP A 65 -3.41 15.16 -13.20
CA ASP A 65 -3.19 14.56 -14.50
C ASP A 65 -3.07 13.04 -14.41
N PHE A 66 -4.18 12.35 -14.63
CA PHE A 66 -4.22 10.88 -14.64
C PHE A 66 -3.41 10.22 -15.75
N HIS A 67 -3.11 10.93 -16.85
CA HIS A 67 -2.30 10.36 -17.93
C HIS A 67 -0.85 10.18 -17.49
N THR A 68 -0.33 11.14 -16.73
CA THR A 68 1.02 11.11 -16.17
C THR A 68 1.06 10.37 -14.84
N ASN A 69 0.04 10.56 -13.99
CA ASN A 69 0.00 10.06 -12.62
C ASN A 69 -1.05 8.94 -12.46
N LYS A 70 -0.82 7.79 -13.09
CA LYS A 70 -1.75 6.65 -13.11
C LYS A 70 -2.05 6.04 -11.73
N LEU A 71 -1.20 6.25 -10.75
CA LEU A 71 -1.36 5.83 -9.37
C LEU A 71 -1.79 6.98 -8.46
N LEU A 72 -2.38 8.05 -9.03
CA LEU A 72 -2.91 9.21 -8.30
C LEU A 72 -1.86 9.90 -7.42
N GLN A 73 -0.60 9.98 -7.91
CA GLN A 73 0.54 10.49 -7.15
C GLN A 73 0.43 11.99 -6.85
N ASP A 74 -0.33 12.73 -7.64
CA ASP A 74 -0.50 14.18 -7.59
C ASP A 74 -1.80 14.66 -6.92
N VAL A 75 -2.59 13.73 -6.35
CA VAL A 75 -3.89 14.05 -5.76
C VAL A 75 -3.75 14.52 -4.31
N ASN A 76 -2.95 13.82 -3.52
CA ASN A 76 -2.67 14.20 -2.12
C ASN A 76 -1.35 13.56 -1.65
N VAL A 77 -0.76 14.09 -0.58
CA VAL A 77 0.43 13.49 0.04
C VAL A 77 0.04 12.27 0.84
N GLY A 78 0.62 11.11 0.51
CA GLY A 78 0.31 9.82 1.13
C GLY A 78 1.21 9.47 2.32
N TRP A 79 0.90 8.36 3.00
CA TRP A 79 1.64 7.91 4.19
C TRP A 79 3.12 7.65 3.92
N LEU A 80 3.47 7.01 2.79
CA LEU A 80 4.89 6.70 2.50
C LEU A 80 5.70 7.97 2.25
N GLU A 81 5.10 8.99 1.64
CA GLU A 81 5.77 10.26 1.43
C GLU A 81 5.97 11.02 2.74
N HIS A 82 4.98 11.02 3.63
CA HIS A 82 5.14 11.57 4.97
C HIS A 82 6.27 10.88 5.73
N ILE A 83 6.41 9.56 5.65
CA ILE A 83 7.53 8.85 6.30
C ILE A 83 8.87 9.27 5.69
N ARG A 84 8.96 9.44 4.36
CA ARG A 84 10.21 9.89 3.69
C ARG A 84 10.62 11.29 4.08
N THR A 85 9.66 12.21 4.18
CA THR A 85 9.91 13.64 4.40
C THR A 85 10.07 13.99 5.88
N ASP A 86 9.19 13.44 6.72
CA ASP A 86 9.07 13.83 8.13
C ASP A 86 9.89 12.93 9.08
N ALA A 87 10.26 11.74 8.62
CA ALA A 87 11.00 10.74 9.41
C ALA A 87 11.97 9.93 8.55
N SER A 88 12.84 10.61 7.81
CA SER A 88 13.81 9.99 6.90
C SER A 88 14.77 9.02 7.61
N GLU A 89 14.99 9.19 8.92
CA GLU A 89 15.77 8.29 9.77
C GLU A 89 15.10 6.92 9.96
N ARG A 90 13.81 6.80 9.63
CA ARG A 90 13.03 5.56 9.67
C ARG A 90 13.01 4.83 8.32
N VAL A 91 13.84 5.26 7.38
CA VAL A 91 13.86 4.73 6.01
C VAL A 91 15.21 4.12 5.68
N MET A 92 15.22 2.85 5.28
CA MET A 92 16.35 2.20 4.63
C MET A 92 16.21 2.30 3.13
N ASN A 93 17.18 2.90 2.47
CA ASN A 93 17.20 3.06 1.02
C ASN A 93 18.16 2.07 0.35
N ASP A 94 17.87 1.68 -0.89
CA ASP A 94 18.74 0.88 -1.78
C ASP A 94 19.26 -0.42 -1.15
N VAL A 95 18.33 -1.17 -0.58
CA VAL A 95 18.65 -2.43 0.10
C VAL A 95 18.82 -3.56 -0.91
N THR A 96 19.91 -4.33 -0.77
CA THR A 96 20.18 -5.50 -1.61
C THR A 96 20.05 -6.80 -0.83
N LEU A 97 19.26 -7.72 -1.36
CA LEU A 97 19.18 -9.10 -0.90
C LEU A 97 20.11 -10.00 -1.70
N THR A 98 20.65 -11.01 -1.05
CA THR A 98 21.44 -12.06 -1.71
C THR A 98 20.60 -12.76 -2.77
N SER A 99 21.10 -12.80 -4.02
CA SER A 99 20.50 -13.61 -5.06
C SER A 99 21.00 -15.05 -5.02
N ARG A 100 20.14 -15.98 -5.40
CA ARG A 100 20.45 -17.42 -5.38
C ARG A 100 20.13 -18.04 -6.74
N ASN A 101 20.96 -19.01 -7.13
CA ASN A 101 20.73 -19.85 -8.28
C ASN A 101 19.56 -20.84 -8.02
N MET A 102 19.12 -21.57 -9.05
CA MET A 102 18.08 -22.59 -8.94
C MET A 102 18.49 -23.76 -8.00
N ASP A 103 19.76 -24.01 -7.84
CA ASP A 103 20.33 -25.02 -6.92
C ASP A 103 20.50 -24.50 -5.48
N ASN A 104 19.97 -23.31 -5.19
CA ASN A 104 20.06 -22.61 -3.91
C ASN A 104 21.48 -22.16 -3.51
N THR A 105 22.47 -22.27 -4.39
CA THR A 105 23.78 -21.66 -4.16
C THR A 105 23.70 -20.14 -4.29
N VAL A 106 24.58 -19.41 -3.59
CA VAL A 106 24.66 -17.95 -3.68
C VAL A 106 25.18 -17.58 -5.06
N ALA A 107 24.37 -16.83 -5.84
CA ALA A 107 24.80 -16.26 -7.10
C ALA A 107 25.58 -14.95 -6.86
N HIS A 108 24.96 -14.01 -6.15
CA HIS A 108 25.58 -12.74 -5.77
C HIS A 108 25.21 -12.39 -4.33
N ALA A 109 26.20 -12.03 -3.51
CA ALA A 109 25.96 -11.65 -2.13
C ALA A 109 25.37 -10.24 -2.04
N GLY A 110 24.23 -10.11 -1.37
CA GLY A 110 23.62 -8.84 -1.00
C GLY A 110 23.96 -8.42 0.44
N LYS A 111 23.49 -7.25 0.84
CA LYS A 111 23.62 -6.75 2.21
C LYS A 111 22.93 -7.69 3.23
N TYR A 112 21.81 -8.29 2.84
CA TYR A 112 21.07 -9.24 3.67
C TYR A 112 20.95 -10.59 2.97
N ALA A 113 21.04 -11.66 3.75
CA ALA A 113 20.95 -13.02 3.23
C ALA A 113 19.53 -13.36 2.73
N ASN A 114 18.50 -12.81 3.36
CA ASN A 114 17.09 -13.03 3.05
C ASN A 114 16.22 -11.88 3.60
N ALA A 115 14.92 -11.91 3.27
CA ALA A 115 13.96 -10.92 3.73
C ALA A 115 13.72 -10.98 5.25
N ASP A 116 13.84 -12.14 5.89
CA ASP A 116 13.66 -12.28 7.34
C ASP A 116 14.74 -11.50 8.09
N ALA A 117 16.01 -11.62 7.67
CA ALA A 117 17.13 -10.87 8.25
C ALA A 117 16.94 -9.35 8.06
N LEU A 118 16.45 -8.93 6.89
CA LEU A 118 16.15 -7.53 6.61
C LEU A 118 15.05 -6.99 7.54
N VAL A 119 13.94 -7.72 7.68
CA VAL A 119 12.81 -7.29 8.54
C VAL A 119 13.22 -7.23 10.01
N GLN A 120 14.04 -8.20 10.48
CA GLN A 120 14.57 -8.17 11.84
C GLN A 120 15.49 -6.97 12.07
N ASP A 121 16.38 -6.66 11.13
CA ASP A 121 17.24 -5.48 11.25
C ASP A 121 16.43 -4.17 11.19
N ALA A 122 15.49 -4.04 10.24
CA ALA A 122 14.62 -2.87 10.14
C ALA A 122 13.79 -2.67 11.43
N ARG A 123 13.24 -3.76 12.00
CA ARG A 123 12.51 -3.72 13.27
C ARG A 123 13.40 -3.26 14.43
N SER A 124 14.63 -3.79 14.52
CA SER A 124 15.52 -3.50 15.64
C SER A 124 16.18 -2.13 15.55
N SER A 125 16.47 -1.63 14.33
CA SER A 125 17.23 -0.40 14.11
C SER A 125 16.34 0.83 13.89
N LEU A 126 15.16 0.69 13.30
CA LEU A 126 14.33 1.82 12.90
C LEU A 126 13.14 2.08 13.83
N LEU A 127 12.60 1.06 14.51
CA LEU A 127 11.49 1.26 15.45
C LEU A 127 12.02 1.75 16.81
N ASP A 128 11.19 2.56 17.47
CA ASP A 128 11.46 2.92 18.87
C ASP A 128 11.35 1.71 19.79
N GLU A 129 12.12 1.71 20.89
CA GLU A 129 12.30 0.56 21.75
C GLU A 129 10.99 -0.06 22.25
N TRP A 130 10.02 0.79 22.60
CA TRP A 130 8.71 0.36 23.11
C TRP A 130 7.77 -0.19 22.05
N HIS A 131 8.09 -0.01 20.75
CA HIS A 131 7.30 -0.54 19.63
C HIS A 131 7.89 -1.82 19.05
N LYS A 132 9.15 -2.16 19.33
CA LYS A 132 9.82 -3.30 18.72
C LYS A 132 9.11 -4.63 18.97
N GLU A 133 8.48 -4.80 20.14
CA GLU A 133 7.78 -6.04 20.53
C GLU A 133 6.25 -5.91 20.48
N ALA A 134 5.71 -4.90 19.75
CA ALA A 134 4.28 -4.71 19.65
C ALA A 134 3.64 -5.84 18.82
N ASP A 135 2.59 -6.46 19.36
CA ASP A 135 1.91 -7.61 18.74
C ASP A 135 1.11 -7.25 17.48
N ASP A 136 0.80 -5.97 17.28
CA ASP A 136 0.00 -5.47 16.16
C ASP A 136 0.85 -5.04 14.94
N LEU A 137 2.15 -5.26 14.99
CA LEU A 137 3.05 -4.98 13.86
C LEU A 137 2.80 -5.94 12.70
N ALA A 138 2.77 -5.39 11.50
CA ALA A 138 2.67 -6.14 10.25
C ALA A 138 3.67 -5.61 9.21
N VAL A 139 4.08 -6.47 8.30
CA VAL A 139 4.84 -6.09 7.12
C VAL A 139 3.86 -5.85 5.97
N ILE A 140 3.74 -4.62 5.52
CA ILE A 140 2.88 -4.23 4.40
C ILE A 140 3.73 -4.14 3.14
N MET A 141 3.33 -4.83 2.08
CA MET A 141 4.04 -4.83 0.79
C MET A 141 3.13 -5.15 -0.39
N GLY A 142 3.65 -4.95 -1.60
CA GLY A 142 2.98 -5.35 -2.83
C GLY A 142 3.08 -6.85 -3.11
N ARG A 143 2.14 -7.37 -3.89
CA ARG A 143 2.10 -8.79 -4.29
C ARG A 143 3.34 -9.19 -5.11
N ASN A 144 3.81 -8.31 -6.00
CA ASN A 144 4.96 -8.59 -6.87
C ASN A 144 6.22 -8.82 -6.04
N LEU A 145 6.51 -7.94 -5.09
CA LEU A 145 7.64 -8.09 -4.18
C LEU A 145 7.51 -9.36 -3.35
N PHE A 146 6.36 -9.63 -2.76
CA PHE A 146 6.13 -10.84 -1.98
C PHE A 146 6.39 -12.12 -2.77
N ASN A 147 5.91 -12.18 -4.02
CA ASN A 147 6.14 -13.32 -4.90
C ASN A 147 7.63 -13.48 -5.23
N SER A 148 8.34 -12.39 -5.54
CA SER A 148 9.78 -12.42 -5.85
C SER A 148 10.62 -12.90 -4.67
N LEU A 149 10.24 -12.55 -3.45
CA LEU A 149 10.90 -13.00 -2.23
C LEU A 149 10.69 -14.50 -1.95
N ARG A 150 9.57 -15.07 -2.40
CA ARG A 150 9.23 -16.49 -2.19
C ARG A 150 9.73 -17.43 -3.27
N LEU A 151 9.87 -16.96 -4.52
CA LEU A 151 10.30 -17.77 -5.66
C LEU A 151 11.58 -18.57 -5.42
N PRO A 152 12.68 -18.02 -4.83
CA PRO A 152 13.89 -18.78 -4.56
C PRO A 152 13.67 -19.94 -3.59
N VAL A 153 12.82 -19.75 -2.59
CA VAL A 153 12.49 -20.79 -1.60
C VAL A 153 11.67 -21.91 -2.24
N LEU A 154 10.68 -21.57 -3.09
CA LEU A 154 9.87 -22.55 -3.81
C LEU A 154 10.72 -23.37 -4.79
N ASN A 155 11.63 -22.74 -5.52
CA ASN A 155 12.53 -23.40 -6.46
C ASN A 155 13.51 -24.35 -5.74
N SER A 156 13.99 -24.00 -4.54
CA SER A 156 14.88 -24.87 -3.76
C SER A 156 14.22 -26.15 -3.25
N ILE A 157 12.89 -26.16 -3.12
CA ILE A 157 12.12 -27.30 -2.64
C ILE A 157 11.79 -28.27 -3.80
N SER A 158 11.75 -27.82 -5.05
CA SER A 158 11.31 -28.62 -6.21
C SER A 158 12.34 -29.65 -6.71
N GLY A 159 13.54 -29.75 -6.10
CA GLY A 159 14.60 -30.67 -6.51
C GLY A 159 14.55 -32.04 -5.82
N GLN A 160 14.23 -33.10 -6.57
CA GLN A 160 14.51 -34.54 -6.30
C GLN A 160 13.85 -35.23 -5.07
N ASN A 161 12.99 -34.57 -4.30
CA ASN A 161 12.31 -35.23 -3.18
C ASN A 161 10.83 -35.48 -3.50
N PRO A 162 10.31 -36.72 -3.40
CA PRO A 162 8.88 -37.01 -3.67
C PRO A 162 7.91 -36.26 -2.75
N ASN A 163 8.39 -35.73 -1.63
CA ASN A 163 7.61 -34.88 -0.71
C ASN A 163 7.78 -33.37 -0.97
N ALA A 164 8.55 -32.98 -2.00
CA ALA A 164 8.83 -31.57 -2.29
C ALA A 164 7.58 -30.78 -2.66
N GLU A 165 6.67 -31.36 -3.43
CA GLU A 165 5.39 -30.73 -3.77
C GLU A 165 4.49 -30.52 -2.55
N LEU A 166 4.49 -31.47 -1.63
CA LEU A 166 3.70 -31.40 -0.39
C LEU A 166 4.27 -30.32 0.56
N LEU A 167 5.61 -30.26 0.65
CA LEU A 167 6.33 -29.23 1.39
C LEU A 167 6.15 -27.84 0.77
N ALA A 168 6.23 -27.72 -0.55
CA ALA A 168 5.96 -26.48 -1.27
C ALA A 168 4.50 -26.02 -1.07
N GLY A 169 3.54 -26.94 -1.16
CA GLY A 169 2.14 -26.70 -0.86
C GLY A 169 1.91 -26.22 0.57
N GLN A 170 2.54 -26.88 1.55
CA GLN A 170 2.48 -26.47 2.95
C GLN A 170 3.10 -25.10 3.18
N LEU A 171 4.23 -24.78 2.53
CA LEU A 171 4.89 -23.49 2.61
C LEU A 171 4.04 -22.37 1.99
N ILE A 172 3.35 -22.65 0.90
CA ILE A 172 2.40 -21.72 0.26
C ILE A 172 1.22 -21.42 1.21
N LEU A 173 0.74 -22.45 1.91
CA LEU A 173 -0.41 -22.35 2.80
C LEU A 173 -0.06 -21.82 4.20
N SER A 174 1.14 -22.12 4.72
CA SER A 174 1.42 -22.03 6.15
C SER A 174 1.99 -20.72 6.64
N SER A 175 2.59 -19.86 5.85
CA SER A 175 3.11 -18.63 6.45
C SER A 175 3.16 -17.43 5.51
N ARG A 176 2.19 -16.55 5.69
CA ARG A 176 2.34 -15.15 5.29
C ARG A 176 3.06 -14.39 6.40
N THR A 177 4.25 -14.86 6.80
CA THR A 177 5.10 -14.19 7.79
C THR A 177 6.49 -13.96 7.22
N ILE A 178 7.09 -12.83 7.55
CA ILE A 178 8.49 -12.49 7.26
C ILE A 178 9.07 -11.88 8.53
N GLY A 179 10.24 -12.39 8.97
CA GLY A 179 10.87 -11.91 10.19
C GLY A 179 10.02 -12.07 11.46
N GLY A 180 9.12 -13.07 11.48
CA GLY A 180 8.18 -13.30 12.58
C GLY A 180 6.93 -12.41 12.56
N LEU A 181 6.82 -11.44 11.64
CA LEU A 181 5.67 -10.56 11.49
C LEU A 181 4.72 -11.05 10.39
N GLY A 182 3.42 -10.87 10.60
CA GLY A 182 2.41 -11.15 9.58
C GLY A 182 2.56 -10.24 8.36
N VAL A 183 2.44 -10.83 7.15
CA VAL A 183 2.50 -10.06 5.90
C VAL A 183 1.12 -9.69 5.42
N PHE A 184 0.90 -8.41 5.17
CA PHE A 184 -0.29 -7.89 4.52
C PHE A 184 0.04 -7.42 3.10
N LEU A 185 -0.69 -7.99 2.12
CA LEU A 185 -0.54 -7.63 0.71
C LEU A 185 -1.51 -6.49 0.38
N ALA A 186 -0.99 -5.28 0.33
CA ALA A 186 -1.78 -4.12 -0.03
C ALA A 186 -1.91 -3.98 -1.55
N PRO A 187 -3.09 -3.64 -2.07
CA PRO A 187 -3.25 -3.29 -3.48
C PRO A 187 -2.51 -1.97 -3.75
N PHE A 188 -1.99 -1.83 -4.97
CA PHE A 188 -1.28 -0.63 -5.44
C PHE A 188 -0.06 -0.22 -4.62
N PHE A 189 0.43 -1.08 -3.76
CA PHE A 189 1.64 -0.79 -2.98
C PHE A 189 2.86 -0.72 -3.91
N PRO A 190 3.76 0.29 -3.75
CA PRO A 190 4.93 0.45 -4.61
C PRO A 190 5.80 -0.79 -4.65
N ASP A 191 6.23 -1.17 -5.86
CA ASP A 191 7.20 -2.26 -6.02
C ASP A 191 8.54 -1.90 -5.35
N ALA A 192 9.29 -2.90 -4.96
CA ALA A 192 10.57 -2.74 -4.26
C ALA A 192 10.50 -1.94 -2.94
N THR A 193 9.33 -1.86 -2.33
CA THR A 193 9.12 -1.16 -1.06
C THR A 193 8.41 -2.08 -0.07
N MET A 194 8.76 -2.00 1.20
CA MET A 194 8.01 -2.61 2.31
C MET A 194 7.90 -1.61 3.47
N LEU A 195 6.81 -1.71 4.22
CA LEU A 195 6.54 -0.90 5.39
C LEU A 195 6.22 -1.82 6.57
N ILE A 196 6.91 -1.63 7.68
CA ILE A 196 6.64 -2.29 8.96
C ILE A 196 5.95 -1.27 9.85
N THR A 197 4.69 -1.52 10.17
CA THR A 197 3.88 -0.67 11.06
C THR A 197 2.62 -1.41 11.48
N SER A 198 1.78 -0.79 12.30
CA SER A 198 0.41 -1.27 12.56
C SER A 198 -0.62 -0.54 11.70
N PHE A 199 -1.75 -1.20 11.43
CA PHE A 199 -2.82 -0.56 10.64
C PHE A 199 -3.40 0.68 11.32
N ASN A 200 -3.48 0.67 12.65
CA ASN A 200 -3.98 1.81 13.43
C ASN A 200 -3.06 3.02 13.38
N ASN A 201 -1.84 2.86 12.89
CA ASN A 201 -0.87 3.94 12.71
C ASN A 201 -1.04 4.70 11.38
N LEU A 202 -1.82 4.18 10.45
CA LEU A 202 -2.11 4.76 9.15
C LEU A 202 -3.55 5.24 9.11
N SER A 203 -3.76 6.54 9.29
CA SER A 203 -5.08 7.15 9.38
C SER A 203 -5.41 8.01 8.16
N ILE A 204 -6.69 8.14 7.87
CA ILE A 204 -7.22 9.12 6.93
C ILE A 204 -8.15 10.03 7.72
N TYR A 205 -7.78 11.28 7.85
CA TYR A 205 -8.58 12.30 8.48
C TYR A 205 -9.35 13.10 7.44
N TRP A 206 -10.53 13.55 7.79
CA TRP A 206 -11.32 14.42 6.94
C TRP A 206 -11.85 15.62 7.71
N GLN A 207 -11.97 16.73 7.03
CA GLN A 207 -12.55 17.92 7.60
C GLN A 207 -14.06 17.76 7.77
N LYS A 208 -14.55 17.91 8.99
CA LYS A 208 -15.97 17.80 9.30
C LYS A 208 -16.78 18.84 8.50
N GLY A 209 -17.81 18.36 7.79
CA GLY A 209 -18.68 19.23 6.98
C GLY A 209 -18.12 19.59 5.60
N SER A 210 -16.95 19.06 5.20
CA SER A 210 -16.38 19.31 3.86
C SER A 210 -17.01 18.46 2.77
N MET A 211 -17.70 17.37 3.10
CA MET A 211 -18.34 16.50 2.12
C MET A 211 -19.43 17.24 1.36
N ARG A 212 -19.29 17.30 0.05
CA ARG A 212 -20.26 17.85 -0.88
C ARG A 212 -20.60 16.79 -1.91
N ARG A 213 -21.87 16.71 -2.28
CA ARG A 213 -22.35 15.80 -3.32
C ARG A 213 -23.41 16.51 -4.16
N LEU A 214 -23.23 16.48 -5.46
CA LEU A 214 -24.17 16.99 -6.44
C LEU A 214 -24.41 15.90 -7.50
N MET A 215 -25.66 15.57 -7.75
CA MET A 215 -26.05 14.77 -8.88
C MET A 215 -26.65 15.70 -9.95
N LYS A 216 -26.15 15.59 -11.17
CA LYS A 216 -26.55 16.44 -12.30
C LYS A 216 -26.89 15.55 -13.49
N ASP A 217 -28.03 15.83 -14.12
CA ASP A 217 -28.33 15.28 -15.42
C ASP A 217 -27.59 16.10 -16.50
N GLU A 218 -26.82 15.41 -17.34
CA GLU A 218 -26.02 16.00 -18.42
C GLU A 218 -26.46 15.43 -19.78
N PRO A 219 -27.59 15.93 -20.31
CA PRO A 219 -28.15 15.45 -21.58
C PRO A 219 -27.21 15.63 -22.77
N GLU A 220 -26.39 16.68 -22.76
CA GLU A 220 -25.35 16.95 -23.78
C GLU A 220 -24.34 15.80 -23.92
N TYR A 221 -24.11 15.02 -22.83
CA TYR A 221 -23.21 13.87 -22.80
C TYR A 221 -23.95 12.53 -22.65
N ASN A 222 -25.29 12.53 -22.71
CA ASN A 222 -26.15 11.35 -22.50
C ASN A 222 -25.78 10.58 -21.20
N ARG A 223 -25.64 11.31 -20.07
CA ARG A 223 -25.21 10.73 -18.79
C ARG A 223 -25.80 11.45 -17.58
N ILE A 224 -25.85 10.74 -16.46
CA ILE A 224 -26.05 11.31 -15.13
C ILE A 224 -24.69 11.32 -14.43
N ALA A 225 -24.22 12.52 -14.06
CA ALA A 225 -22.96 12.70 -13.35
C ALA A 225 -23.20 12.89 -11.85
N THR A 226 -22.35 12.30 -11.03
CA THR A 226 -22.30 12.53 -9.58
C THR A 226 -20.95 13.13 -9.25
N TYR A 227 -20.97 14.38 -8.80
CA TYR A 227 -19.81 15.12 -8.32
C TYR A 227 -19.74 14.97 -6.81
N GLN A 228 -18.62 14.45 -6.32
CA GLN A 228 -18.41 14.32 -4.88
C GLN A 228 -17.05 14.87 -4.51
N SER A 229 -17.00 15.77 -3.54
CA SER A 229 -15.74 16.26 -2.99
C SER A 229 -15.70 16.11 -1.48
N ILE A 230 -14.50 15.90 -0.96
CA ILE A 230 -14.20 15.85 0.47
C ILE A 230 -12.79 16.40 0.68
N ASN A 231 -12.55 17.04 1.83
CA ASN A 231 -11.21 17.44 2.21
C ASN A 231 -10.66 16.37 3.15
N ASP A 232 -9.63 15.64 2.73
CA ASP A 232 -8.99 14.60 3.53
C ASP A 232 -7.46 14.76 3.60
N ALA A 233 -6.86 14.10 4.60
CA ALA A 233 -5.44 14.08 4.83
C ALA A 233 -5.01 12.68 5.26
N TYR A 234 -3.85 12.25 4.80
CA TYR A 234 -3.22 11.00 5.18
C TYR A 234 -2.24 11.25 6.31
N VAL A 235 -2.45 10.63 7.44
CA VAL A 235 -1.68 10.90 8.66
C VAL A 235 -1.03 9.62 9.16
N VAL A 236 0.24 9.72 9.53
CA VAL A 236 0.96 8.71 10.30
C VAL A 236 0.92 9.15 11.76
N GLU A 237 0.26 8.37 12.61
CA GLU A 237 0.01 8.74 14.00
C GLU A 237 1.30 8.82 14.82
N ASP A 238 2.14 7.79 14.68
CA ASP A 238 3.43 7.67 15.35
C ASP A 238 4.50 7.18 14.39
N TYR A 239 5.44 8.04 14.05
CA TYR A 239 6.58 7.67 13.20
C TYR A 239 7.56 6.73 13.90
N GLY A 240 7.64 6.74 15.23
CA GLY A 240 8.42 5.78 16.00
C GLY A 240 7.98 4.32 15.83
N LYS A 241 6.73 4.13 15.36
CA LYS A 241 6.14 2.82 15.02
C LYS A 241 6.22 2.49 13.53
N CYS A 242 7.03 3.21 12.76
CA CYS A 242 7.22 2.99 11.33
C CYS A 242 8.66 2.63 11.00
N ALA A 243 8.84 1.59 10.17
CA ALA A 243 10.11 1.29 9.52
C ALA A 243 9.83 1.03 8.04
N MET A 244 10.43 1.81 7.15
CA MET A 244 10.25 1.70 5.71
C MET A 244 11.54 1.26 5.04
N VAL A 245 11.42 0.34 4.09
CA VAL A 245 12.53 -0.10 3.23
C VAL A 245 12.14 0.22 1.79
N THR A 246 12.99 0.90 1.06
CA THR A 246 12.80 1.28 -0.34
C THR A 246 13.97 0.87 -1.21
N GLY A 247 13.73 0.75 -2.51
CA GLY A 247 14.78 0.35 -3.47
C GLY A 247 15.26 -1.08 -3.23
N LEU A 248 14.38 -1.96 -2.72
CA LEU A 248 14.71 -3.35 -2.47
C LEU A 248 14.92 -4.11 -3.78
N LYS A 249 16.09 -4.69 -3.94
CA LYS A 249 16.46 -5.48 -5.11
C LYS A 249 17.31 -6.68 -4.72
N PHE A 250 17.33 -7.69 -5.58
CA PHE A 250 18.31 -8.77 -5.46
C PHE A 250 19.67 -8.28 -6.01
N ALA A 251 20.75 -8.74 -5.38
CA ALA A 251 22.08 -8.41 -5.83
C ALA A 251 22.31 -8.99 -7.25
N ASP A 252 22.75 -8.13 -8.16
CA ASP A 252 23.12 -8.47 -9.51
C ASP A 252 24.66 -8.43 -9.66
N SER A 253 25.16 -9.04 -10.73
CA SER A 253 26.59 -9.07 -11.07
C SER A 253 27.15 -7.69 -11.36
#